data_c5c45f8ca571c74b9ee69e12b2a4d99c
#
_entry.id   c5c45f8ca571c74b9ee69e12b2a4d99c
#
_cell.length_a   1.000
_cell.length_b   1.000
_cell.length_c   1.000
_cell.angle_alpha   90.00
_cell.angle_beta   90.00
_cell.angle_gamma   90.00
#
_symmetry.space_group_name_H-M   'P 1'
#
loop_
_entity.id
_entity.type
_entity.pdbx_description
1 polymer ?
#
loop_
_entity_poly.entity_id
_entity_poly.type
_entity_poly.pdbx_seq_one_letter_code
_entity_poly.pdbx_strand_id
1 'polypeptide(L)'
;LVGSEMCIRDSLGMMPTLDGLPFHIAKTQGIYDSLGLDLTILSFNSANDRDAAFQTRKMDGMITDYPSAVALQAIHHTDLGFILKNDGYFCFIVSKESNINQLEQLKEKNIAVSRNTVIEYATDQLLSKAGIKHAEINMPEIGQLPLRLQMLQYNQIDASFLPDPAASIAMNSKHRSLVSTQELGIDFTATAFSRKALNEKREEIELLITGYNLGVDYIKMHPQKEWEQVLIEIGVPENLTGLVALPNYQKAKRPSAEAIDKAIHWLKENHRIPQTYSEKNLIDTTFIPTVSTIIKIK
;
A
#
# COMPACT_ATOMS: atom_id res chain seq x y z
N LEU A 1 33.07 -29.04 9.04
CA LEU A 1 31.85 -28.49 9.67
C LEU A 1 31.71 -27.04 9.23
N VAL A 2 31.06 -26.82 8.11
CA VAL A 2 30.65 -25.49 7.65
C VAL A 2 29.56 -25.07 8.63
N GLY A 3 29.80 -23.99 9.40
CA GLY A 3 28.80 -23.41 10.26
C GLY A 3 27.55 -23.07 9.43
N SER A 4 26.38 -23.48 9.90
CA SER A 4 25.13 -22.97 9.38
C SER A 4 25.16 -21.46 9.56
N GLU A 5 25.37 -20.72 8.47
CA GLU A 5 25.10 -19.30 8.47
C GLU A 5 23.65 -19.13 8.96
N MET A 6 23.50 -18.48 10.08
CA MET A 6 22.21 -18.27 10.71
C MET A 6 21.47 -17.30 9.81
N CYS A 7 20.58 -17.84 8.94
CA CYS A 7 19.69 -16.99 8.13
C CYS A 7 18.93 -16.06 9.07
N ILE A 8 19.10 -14.78 8.87
CA ILE A 8 18.44 -13.74 9.64
C ILE A 8 17.00 -13.69 9.15
N ARG A 9 16.04 -13.87 10.06
CA ARG A 9 14.60 -13.91 9.73
C ARG A 9 13.96 -12.56 9.91
N ASP A 10 13.24 -12.13 8.87
CA ASP A 10 12.40 -10.94 8.90
C ASP A 10 10.99 -11.25 8.39
N SER A 11 10.00 -10.51 8.89
CA SER A 11 8.60 -10.71 8.49
C SER A 11 7.97 -9.40 8.03
N LEU A 12 7.40 -9.43 6.82
CA LEU A 12 6.76 -8.30 6.18
C LEU A 12 5.31 -8.61 5.85
N GLY A 13 4.39 -7.88 6.48
CA GLY A 13 2.95 -7.99 6.22
C GLY A 13 2.51 -7.07 5.09
N MET A 14 1.62 -7.55 4.22
CA MET A 14 1.06 -6.74 3.14
C MET A 14 -0.30 -7.26 2.68
N MET A 15 -1.04 -6.45 1.96
CA MET A 15 -2.21 -6.87 1.23
C MET A 15 -1.76 -7.56 -0.08
N PRO A 16 -2.59 -8.42 -0.71
CA PRO A 16 -2.28 -9.04 -2.01
C PRO A 16 -2.44 -8.01 -3.13
N THR A 17 -1.54 -7.04 -3.19
CA THR A 17 -1.56 -5.88 -4.07
C THR A 17 -0.22 -5.69 -4.77
N LEU A 18 -0.22 -5.02 -5.93
CA LEU A 18 0.97 -4.92 -6.77
C LEU A 18 2.04 -3.95 -6.25
N ASP A 19 1.75 -3.16 -5.23
CA ASP A 19 2.76 -2.33 -4.56
C ASP A 19 3.84 -3.15 -3.83
N GLY A 20 3.52 -4.40 -3.47
CA GLY A 20 4.46 -5.37 -2.90
C GLY A 20 5.25 -6.19 -3.92
N LEU A 21 4.97 -6.06 -5.23
CA LEU A 21 5.57 -6.93 -6.25
C LEU A 21 7.12 -7.00 -6.21
N PRO A 22 7.86 -5.89 -6.02
CA PRO A 22 9.33 -5.98 -5.95
C PRO A 22 9.84 -6.88 -4.82
N PHE A 23 9.16 -6.93 -3.67
CA PHE A 23 9.50 -7.84 -2.56
C PHE A 23 9.22 -9.29 -2.93
N HIS A 24 8.08 -9.56 -3.58
CA HIS A 24 7.72 -10.90 -4.06
C HIS A 24 8.70 -11.41 -5.12
N ILE A 25 9.07 -10.56 -6.07
CA ILE A 25 10.10 -10.89 -7.09
C ILE A 25 11.42 -11.21 -6.42
N ALA A 26 11.91 -10.33 -5.54
CA ALA A 26 13.19 -10.55 -4.86
C ALA A 26 13.20 -11.86 -4.04
N LYS A 27 12.08 -12.21 -3.41
CA LYS A 27 11.94 -13.47 -2.70
C LYS A 27 11.91 -14.66 -3.65
N THR A 28 11.02 -14.67 -4.63
CA THR A 28 10.78 -15.82 -5.52
C THR A 28 11.98 -16.09 -6.43
N GLN A 29 12.72 -15.05 -6.83
CA GLN A 29 13.93 -15.17 -7.64
C GLN A 29 15.19 -15.48 -6.81
N GLY A 30 15.06 -15.77 -5.51
CA GLY A 30 16.18 -16.12 -4.64
C GLY A 30 17.15 -14.97 -4.35
N ILE A 31 16.75 -13.72 -4.63
CA ILE A 31 17.59 -12.54 -4.38
C ILE A 31 17.84 -12.38 -2.88
N TYR A 32 16.78 -12.49 -2.05
CA TYR A 32 16.93 -12.41 -0.60
C TYR A 32 17.77 -13.56 -0.03
N ASP A 33 17.61 -14.78 -0.53
CA ASP A 33 18.43 -15.91 -0.13
C ASP A 33 19.92 -15.66 -0.42
N SER A 34 20.23 -15.10 -1.61
CA SER A 34 21.60 -14.75 -1.98
C SER A 34 22.20 -13.62 -1.13
N LEU A 35 21.35 -12.76 -0.55
CA LEU A 35 21.74 -11.72 0.39
C LEU A 35 21.82 -12.23 1.85
N GLY A 36 21.45 -13.48 2.12
CA GLY A 36 21.42 -14.06 3.46
C GLY A 36 20.21 -13.67 4.30
N LEU A 37 19.15 -13.13 3.69
CA LEU A 37 17.91 -12.73 4.36
C LEU A 37 16.79 -13.75 4.11
N ASP A 38 16.29 -14.39 5.17
CA ASP A 38 15.10 -15.24 5.15
C ASP A 38 13.83 -14.37 5.34
N LEU A 39 13.27 -13.85 4.25
CA LEU A 39 12.08 -13.02 4.29
C LEU A 39 10.80 -13.85 4.30
N THR A 40 9.97 -13.69 5.32
CA THR A 40 8.60 -14.19 5.37
C THR A 40 7.61 -13.10 4.98
N ILE A 41 6.82 -13.32 3.93
CA ILE A 41 5.74 -12.41 3.53
C ILE A 41 4.42 -12.94 4.10
N LEU A 42 3.70 -12.09 4.86
CA LEU A 42 2.40 -12.40 5.44
C LEU A 42 1.32 -11.63 4.69
N SER A 43 0.31 -12.33 4.17
CA SER A 43 -0.79 -11.74 3.40
C SER A 43 -2.02 -11.49 4.28
N PHE A 44 -2.64 -10.32 4.11
CA PHE A 44 -3.84 -9.89 4.82
C PHE A 44 -4.91 -9.40 3.84
N ASN A 45 -6.18 -9.67 4.15
CA ASN A 45 -7.30 -9.25 3.30
C ASN A 45 -7.86 -7.87 3.66
N SER A 46 -7.43 -7.30 4.80
CA SER A 46 -7.84 -5.95 5.23
C SER A 46 -6.70 -5.21 5.92
N ALA A 47 -6.76 -3.87 5.88
CA ALA A 47 -5.86 -3.02 6.64
C ALA A 47 -5.98 -3.30 8.16
N ASN A 48 -7.21 -3.49 8.65
CA ASN A 48 -7.45 -3.75 10.07
C ASN A 48 -6.77 -5.04 10.57
N ASP A 49 -6.85 -6.13 9.80
CA ASP A 49 -6.21 -7.40 10.18
C ASP A 49 -4.68 -7.28 10.15
N ARG A 50 -4.13 -6.61 9.11
CA ARG A 50 -2.71 -6.30 9.01
C ARG A 50 -2.23 -5.48 10.22
N ASP A 51 -2.94 -4.40 10.52
CA ASP A 51 -2.58 -3.47 11.58
C ASP A 51 -2.67 -4.14 12.97
N ALA A 52 -3.68 -4.97 13.20
CA ALA A 52 -3.80 -5.77 14.43
C ALA A 52 -2.64 -6.77 14.59
N ALA A 53 -2.23 -7.43 13.49
CA ALA A 53 -1.08 -8.32 13.51
C ALA A 53 0.23 -7.56 13.80
N PHE A 54 0.38 -6.36 13.25
CA PHE A 54 1.54 -5.50 13.51
C PHE A 54 1.60 -5.04 14.97
N GLN A 55 0.48 -4.56 15.53
CA GLN A 55 0.39 -4.15 16.93
C GLN A 55 0.71 -5.29 17.90
N THR A 56 0.31 -6.51 17.58
CA THR A 56 0.58 -7.72 18.37
C THR A 56 1.95 -8.32 18.11
N ARG A 57 2.81 -7.63 17.35
CA ARG A 57 4.19 -8.04 17.03
C ARG A 57 4.30 -9.40 16.33
N LYS A 58 3.31 -9.75 15.53
CA LYS A 58 3.35 -10.96 14.69
C LYS A 58 4.22 -10.79 13.45
N MET A 59 4.66 -9.55 13.17
CA MET A 59 5.55 -9.20 12.07
C MET A 59 6.40 -7.98 12.44
N ASP A 60 7.53 -7.83 11.76
CA ASP A 60 8.50 -6.76 12.00
C ASP A 60 8.16 -5.48 11.26
N GLY A 61 7.67 -5.64 10.03
CA GLY A 61 7.29 -4.54 9.15
C GLY A 61 6.02 -4.84 8.35
N MET A 62 5.53 -3.83 7.66
CA MET A 62 4.34 -3.93 6.80
C MET A 62 4.38 -2.92 5.66
N ILE A 63 3.74 -3.25 4.53
CA ILE A 63 3.31 -2.25 3.56
C ILE A 63 1.98 -1.70 4.04
N THR A 64 1.90 -0.38 4.17
CA THR A 64 0.75 0.35 4.70
C THR A 64 0.55 1.66 3.93
N ASP A 65 -0.33 2.51 4.42
CA ASP A 65 -0.52 3.87 3.91
C ASP A 65 -0.39 4.90 5.04
N TYR A 66 -0.19 6.16 4.66
CA TYR A 66 0.06 7.21 5.64
C TYR A 66 -1.10 7.41 6.62
N PRO A 67 -2.38 7.47 6.20
CA PRO A 67 -3.49 7.56 7.15
C PRO A 67 -3.53 6.42 8.16
N SER A 68 -3.36 5.17 7.70
CA SER A 68 -3.35 3.99 8.58
C SER A 68 -2.22 4.06 9.62
N ALA A 69 -1.00 4.37 9.18
CA ALA A 69 0.16 4.44 10.08
C ALA A 69 0.04 5.60 11.09
N VAL A 70 -0.43 6.76 10.65
CA VAL A 70 -0.70 7.90 11.53
C VAL A 70 -1.77 7.55 12.57
N ALA A 71 -2.85 6.89 12.16
CA ALA A 71 -3.90 6.45 13.09
C ALA A 71 -3.37 5.44 14.11
N LEU A 72 -2.54 4.48 13.69
CA LEU A 72 -1.87 3.53 14.59
C LEU A 72 -1.01 4.24 15.64
N GLN A 73 -0.23 5.23 15.24
CA GLN A 73 0.60 5.98 16.17
C GLN A 73 -0.24 6.87 17.09
N ALA A 74 -1.23 7.58 16.54
CA ALA A 74 -2.03 8.55 17.28
C ALA A 74 -3.00 7.93 18.27
N ILE A 75 -3.63 6.81 17.90
CA ILE A 75 -4.72 6.17 18.68
C ILE A 75 -4.18 5.04 19.55
N HIS A 76 -3.34 4.19 18.97
CA HIS A 76 -2.87 2.96 19.61
C HIS A 76 -1.45 3.07 20.17
N HIS A 77 -0.83 4.26 20.04
CA HIS A 77 0.54 4.53 20.51
C HIS A 77 1.57 3.54 19.95
N THR A 78 1.31 3.02 18.74
CA THR A 78 2.20 2.09 18.06
C THR A 78 3.42 2.84 17.57
N ASP A 79 4.61 2.50 18.07
CA ASP A 79 5.85 3.13 17.63
C ASP A 79 6.38 2.45 16.38
N LEU A 80 6.36 3.18 15.28
CA LEU A 80 6.76 2.73 13.95
C LEU A 80 7.48 3.84 13.19
N GLY A 81 8.19 3.45 12.12
CA GLY A 81 8.82 4.38 11.18
C GLY A 81 8.79 3.83 9.76
N PHE A 82 8.55 4.72 8.81
CA PHE A 82 8.63 4.40 7.39
C PHE A 82 10.08 4.33 6.93
N ILE A 83 10.41 3.30 6.15
CA ILE A 83 11.76 3.11 5.57
C ILE A 83 11.81 3.44 4.09
N LEU A 84 10.73 3.18 3.34
CA LEU A 84 10.64 3.50 1.92
C LEU A 84 9.19 3.76 1.49
N LYS A 85 9.03 4.53 0.41
CA LYS A 85 7.80 4.74 -0.30
C LYS A 85 7.56 3.59 -1.28
N ASN A 86 6.35 3.06 -1.35
CA ASN A 86 5.93 2.10 -2.37
C ASN A 86 5.26 2.80 -3.55
N ASP A 87 5.20 2.12 -4.70
CA ASP A 87 4.67 2.69 -5.95
C ASP A 87 3.23 2.19 -6.27
N GLY A 88 2.48 1.82 -5.23
CA GLY A 88 1.10 1.39 -5.38
C GLY A 88 0.15 2.55 -5.71
N TYR A 89 -0.89 2.26 -6.46
CA TYR A 89 -1.99 3.19 -6.73
C TYR A 89 -3.34 2.46 -6.72
N PHE A 90 -4.40 3.24 -6.69
CA PHE A 90 -5.77 2.74 -6.61
C PHE A 90 -6.61 3.37 -7.72
N CYS A 91 -7.50 2.58 -8.32
CA CYS A 91 -8.44 3.04 -9.33
C CYS A 91 -9.83 3.19 -8.70
N PHE A 92 -10.50 4.31 -8.94
CA PHE A 92 -11.90 4.50 -8.57
C PHE A 92 -12.77 3.78 -9.57
N ILE A 93 -13.20 2.58 -9.19
CA ILE A 93 -14.00 1.70 -10.03
C ILE A 93 -15.48 1.94 -9.75
N VAL A 94 -16.24 2.19 -10.80
CA VAL A 94 -17.71 2.28 -10.75
C VAL A 94 -18.35 1.03 -11.31
N SER A 95 -19.41 0.59 -10.65
CA SER A 95 -20.21 -0.55 -11.11
C SER A 95 -20.80 -0.26 -12.49
N LYS A 96 -20.83 -1.28 -13.34
CA LYS A 96 -21.41 -1.18 -14.69
C LYS A 96 -22.91 -0.82 -14.67
N GLU A 97 -23.63 -1.17 -13.60
CA GLU A 97 -25.07 -0.87 -13.45
C GLU A 97 -25.31 0.48 -12.75
N SER A 98 -24.29 1.13 -12.22
CA SER A 98 -24.43 2.39 -11.47
C SER A 98 -24.83 3.58 -12.34
N ASN A 99 -24.63 3.50 -13.67
CA ASN A 99 -24.79 4.59 -14.63
C ASN A 99 -23.94 5.85 -14.32
N ILE A 100 -22.87 5.70 -13.56
CA ILE A 100 -21.94 6.78 -13.22
C ILE A 100 -20.93 6.93 -14.36
N ASN A 101 -20.94 8.07 -15.04
CA ASN A 101 -20.01 8.42 -16.10
C ASN A 101 -19.17 9.65 -15.75
N GLN A 102 -19.62 10.44 -14.79
CA GLN A 102 -19.01 11.68 -14.32
C GLN A 102 -19.10 11.76 -12.79
N LEU A 103 -18.20 12.52 -12.17
CA LEU A 103 -18.10 12.60 -10.71
C LEU A 103 -19.38 13.18 -10.07
N GLU A 104 -20.07 14.08 -10.74
CA GLU A 104 -21.29 14.73 -10.25
C GLU A 104 -22.45 13.72 -10.05
N GLN A 105 -22.37 12.57 -10.71
CA GLN A 105 -23.35 11.49 -10.60
C GLN A 105 -23.15 10.58 -9.37
N LEU A 106 -22.14 10.87 -8.55
CA LEU A 106 -21.88 10.13 -7.30
C LEU A 106 -22.90 10.43 -6.20
N LYS A 107 -23.69 11.50 -6.32
CA LYS A 107 -24.76 11.83 -5.34
C LYS A 107 -25.71 10.67 -5.16
N GLU A 108 -26.09 10.41 -3.91
CA GLU A 108 -27.01 9.32 -3.49
C GLU A 108 -26.48 7.91 -3.77
N LYS A 109 -25.19 7.77 -4.10
CA LYS A 109 -24.56 6.48 -4.39
C LYS A 109 -23.92 5.84 -3.14
N ASN A 110 -23.78 4.51 -3.19
CA ASN A 110 -23.08 3.72 -2.21
C ASN A 110 -21.61 3.59 -2.61
N ILE A 111 -20.73 4.34 -1.96
CA ILE A 111 -19.29 4.35 -2.23
C ILE A 111 -18.59 3.67 -1.05
N ALA A 112 -18.14 2.44 -1.26
CA ALA A 112 -17.50 1.66 -0.19
C ALA A 112 -16.09 2.17 0.12
N VAL A 113 -15.78 2.25 1.41
CA VAL A 113 -14.47 2.68 1.92
C VAL A 113 -13.90 1.68 2.92
N SER A 114 -12.61 1.82 3.19
CA SER A 114 -11.94 1.28 4.36
C SER A 114 -11.51 2.47 5.21
N ARG A 115 -12.03 2.56 6.44
CA ARG A 115 -11.86 3.75 7.28
C ARG A 115 -10.42 3.96 7.72
N ASN A 116 -10.05 5.24 7.85
CA ASN A 116 -8.72 5.69 8.26
C ASN A 116 -7.58 5.20 7.33
N THR A 117 -7.91 4.84 6.09
CA THR A 117 -6.93 4.43 5.08
C THR A 117 -6.88 5.41 3.91
N VAL A 118 -5.93 5.19 3.00
CA VAL A 118 -5.84 5.92 1.73
C VAL A 118 -7.15 5.81 0.92
N ILE A 119 -7.94 4.74 1.08
CA ILE A 119 -9.22 4.56 0.37
C ILE A 119 -10.24 5.61 0.79
N GLU A 120 -10.40 5.84 2.10
CA GLU A 120 -11.30 6.88 2.61
C GLU A 120 -10.77 8.27 2.25
N TYR A 121 -9.47 8.51 2.45
CA TYR A 121 -8.84 9.77 2.07
C TYR A 121 -9.05 10.12 0.58
N ALA A 122 -8.76 9.19 -0.31
CA ALA A 122 -8.93 9.40 -1.75
C ALA A 122 -10.39 9.64 -2.14
N THR A 123 -11.32 8.94 -1.47
CA THR A 123 -12.76 9.15 -1.68
C THR A 123 -13.16 10.57 -1.26
N ASP A 124 -12.71 11.06 -0.11
CA ASP A 124 -12.98 12.41 0.36
C ASP A 124 -12.41 13.48 -0.59
N GLN A 125 -11.17 13.28 -1.08
CA GLN A 125 -10.58 14.19 -2.06
C GLN A 125 -11.37 14.20 -3.38
N LEU A 126 -11.84 13.04 -3.82
CA LEU A 126 -12.66 12.91 -5.02
C LEU A 126 -14.00 13.65 -4.88
N LEU A 127 -14.69 13.46 -3.75
CA LEU A 127 -15.95 14.13 -3.45
C LEU A 127 -15.78 15.64 -3.35
N SER A 128 -14.73 16.10 -2.68
CA SER A 128 -14.39 17.52 -2.59
C SER A 128 -14.18 18.13 -3.97
N LYS A 129 -13.45 17.44 -4.84
CA LYS A 129 -13.23 17.85 -6.23
C LYS A 129 -14.54 17.93 -7.04
N ALA A 130 -15.47 17.01 -6.77
CA ALA A 130 -16.78 16.98 -7.40
C ALA A 130 -17.79 17.96 -6.76
N GLY A 131 -17.43 18.66 -5.68
CA GLY A 131 -18.33 19.55 -4.94
C GLY A 131 -19.46 18.80 -4.22
N ILE A 132 -19.24 17.53 -3.85
CA ILE A 132 -20.24 16.68 -3.20
C ILE A 132 -19.93 16.60 -1.70
N LYS A 133 -20.95 16.81 -0.87
CA LYS A 133 -20.83 16.70 0.59
C LYS A 133 -21.07 15.26 1.06
N HIS A 134 -20.48 14.87 2.18
CA HIS A 134 -20.69 13.55 2.79
C HIS A 134 -22.17 13.21 3.03
N ALA A 135 -22.98 14.19 3.38
CA ALA A 135 -24.44 14.01 3.57
C ALA A 135 -25.20 13.65 2.28
N GLU A 136 -24.57 13.81 1.11
CA GLU A 136 -25.18 13.54 -0.19
C GLU A 136 -24.82 12.15 -0.74
N ILE A 137 -24.06 11.34 0.01
CA ILE A 137 -23.68 9.99 -0.37
C ILE A 137 -23.82 9.03 0.80
N ASN A 138 -23.78 7.72 0.50
CA ASN A 138 -23.64 6.67 1.50
C ASN A 138 -22.25 6.05 1.39
N MET A 139 -21.49 6.02 2.51
CA MET A 139 -20.13 5.47 2.58
C MET A 139 -20.09 4.24 3.49
N PRO A 140 -20.54 3.07 3.04
CA PRO A 140 -20.44 1.84 3.82
C PRO A 140 -18.99 1.47 4.05
N GLU A 141 -18.65 1.11 5.29
CA GLU A 141 -17.34 0.58 5.61
C GLU A 141 -17.24 -0.90 5.24
N ILE A 142 -16.37 -1.21 4.27
CA ILE A 142 -16.07 -2.56 3.82
C ILE A 142 -14.56 -2.71 3.77
N GLY A 143 -13.95 -3.02 4.90
CA GLY A 143 -12.50 -3.11 5.05
C GLY A 143 -11.86 -4.29 4.32
N GLN A 144 -12.59 -5.42 4.17
CA GLN A 144 -12.11 -6.61 3.49
C GLN A 144 -12.07 -6.39 1.97
N LEU A 145 -10.87 -6.37 1.37
CA LEU A 145 -10.68 -6.12 -0.06
C LEU A 145 -11.42 -7.14 -0.95
N PRO A 146 -11.38 -8.47 -0.68
CA PRO A 146 -12.12 -9.43 -1.48
C PRO A 146 -13.64 -9.20 -1.43
N LEU A 147 -14.17 -8.85 -0.25
CA LEU A 147 -15.60 -8.57 -0.09
C LEU A 147 -15.99 -7.28 -0.83
N ARG A 148 -15.17 -6.23 -0.76
CA ARG A 148 -15.42 -4.97 -1.47
C ARG A 148 -15.44 -5.17 -2.99
N LEU A 149 -14.50 -5.95 -3.53
CA LEU A 149 -14.50 -6.35 -4.94
C LEU A 149 -15.75 -7.15 -5.30
N GLN A 150 -16.12 -8.15 -4.49
CA GLN A 150 -17.29 -8.98 -4.72
C GLN A 150 -18.59 -8.14 -4.72
N MET A 151 -18.76 -7.25 -3.74
CA MET A 151 -19.94 -6.39 -3.67
C MET A 151 -20.04 -5.45 -4.87
N LEU A 152 -18.92 -4.95 -5.38
CA LEU A 152 -18.87 -4.17 -6.62
C LEU A 152 -19.30 -5.04 -7.82
N GLN A 153 -18.76 -6.24 -7.95
CA GLN A 153 -19.07 -7.17 -9.04
C GLN A 153 -20.55 -7.57 -9.09
N TYR A 154 -21.18 -7.71 -7.93
CA TYR A 154 -22.61 -8.01 -7.80
C TYR A 154 -23.50 -6.75 -7.74
N ASN A 155 -22.96 -5.57 -8.03
CA ASN A 155 -23.67 -4.29 -8.03
C ASN A 155 -24.35 -3.96 -6.69
N GLN A 156 -23.79 -4.43 -5.58
CA GLN A 156 -24.27 -4.15 -4.21
C GLN A 156 -23.70 -2.84 -3.66
N ILE A 157 -22.64 -2.34 -4.28
CA ILE A 157 -22.10 -0.98 -4.13
C ILE A 157 -21.93 -0.37 -5.50
N ASP A 158 -22.02 0.97 -5.57
CA ASP A 158 -21.90 1.70 -6.82
C ASP A 158 -20.46 1.97 -7.22
N ALA A 159 -19.59 2.19 -6.24
CA ALA A 159 -18.17 2.49 -6.50
C ALA A 159 -17.27 2.20 -5.29
N SER A 160 -15.97 2.07 -5.56
CA SER A 160 -14.90 2.07 -4.56
C SER A 160 -13.54 2.29 -5.21
N PHE A 161 -12.57 2.82 -4.47
CA PHE A 161 -11.17 2.69 -4.83
C PHE A 161 -10.69 1.27 -4.61
N LEU A 162 -10.09 0.67 -5.64
CA LEU A 162 -9.51 -0.67 -5.61
C LEU A 162 -8.06 -0.63 -6.07
N PRO A 163 -7.14 -1.33 -5.39
CA PRO A 163 -5.79 -1.57 -5.89
C PRO A 163 -5.80 -2.68 -6.95
N ASP A 164 -4.73 -2.79 -7.75
CA ASP A 164 -4.53 -4.00 -8.53
C ASP A 164 -4.01 -5.17 -7.66
N PRO A 165 -4.46 -6.42 -7.95
CA PRO A 165 -5.22 -6.85 -9.14
C PRO A 165 -6.75 -6.67 -9.06
N ALA A 166 -7.32 -6.25 -7.92
CA ALA A 166 -8.77 -6.14 -7.77
C ALA A 166 -9.41 -5.18 -8.79
N ALA A 167 -8.73 -4.06 -9.11
CA ALA A 167 -9.20 -3.11 -10.12
C ALA A 167 -9.26 -3.75 -11.51
N SER A 168 -8.21 -4.44 -11.93
CA SER A 168 -8.17 -5.13 -13.23
C SER A 168 -9.21 -6.24 -13.32
N ILE A 169 -9.43 -7.00 -12.25
CA ILE A 169 -10.48 -8.02 -12.18
C ILE A 169 -11.86 -7.38 -12.37
N ALA A 170 -12.13 -6.27 -11.69
CA ALA A 170 -13.39 -5.55 -11.85
C ALA A 170 -13.57 -5.02 -13.28
N MET A 171 -12.54 -4.42 -13.86
CA MET A 171 -12.60 -3.90 -15.23
C MET A 171 -12.80 -5.02 -16.27
N ASN A 172 -12.20 -6.18 -16.07
CA ASN A 172 -12.43 -7.36 -16.92
C ASN A 172 -13.91 -7.82 -16.86
N SER A 173 -14.59 -7.59 -15.75
CA SER A 173 -16.04 -7.84 -15.57
C SER A 173 -16.92 -6.68 -16.05
N LYS A 174 -16.37 -5.75 -16.85
CA LYS A 174 -17.06 -4.58 -17.47
C LYS A 174 -17.39 -3.46 -16.49
N HIS A 175 -16.86 -3.46 -15.29
CA HIS A 175 -16.84 -2.27 -14.44
C HIS A 175 -15.83 -1.27 -15.00
N ARG A 176 -15.93 0.02 -14.63
CA ARG A 176 -15.11 1.07 -15.25
C ARG A 176 -14.31 1.85 -14.23
N SER A 177 -13.08 2.17 -14.56
CA SER A 177 -12.27 3.15 -13.84
C SER A 177 -12.62 4.56 -14.32
N LEU A 178 -12.93 5.47 -13.39
CA LEU A 178 -13.14 6.88 -13.71
C LEU A 178 -11.88 7.72 -13.48
N VAL A 179 -11.12 7.41 -12.44
CA VAL A 179 -9.93 8.16 -12.04
C VAL A 179 -9.05 7.27 -11.16
N SER A 180 -7.77 7.54 -11.13
CA SER A 180 -6.82 6.89 -10.22
C SER A 180 -6.29 7.85 -9.14
N THR A 181 -5.73 7.31 -8.08
CA THR A 181 -5.01 8.11 -7.07
C THR A 181 -3.80 8.81 -7.66
N GLN A 182 -3.17 8.25 -8.70
CA GLN A 182 -2.08 8.92 -9.43
C GLN A 182 -2.56 10.22 -10.10
N GLU A 183 -3.72 10.17 -10.78
CA GLU A 183 -4.32 11.36 -11.42
C GLU A 183 -4.78 12.40 -10.39
N LEU A 184 -5.08 11.97 -9.16
CA LEU A 184 -5.42 12.85 -8.04
C LEU A 184 -4.17 13.38 -7.30
N GLY A 185 -2.97 12.94 -7.67
CA GLY A 185 -1.73 13.30 -6.97
C GLY A 185 -1.62 12.70 -5.57
N ILE A 186 -2.29 11.57 -5.33
CA ILE A 186 -2.27 10.84 -4.05
C ILE A 186 -1.33 9.65 -4.15
N ASP A 187 -0.23 9.71 -3.43
CA ASP A 187 0.85 8.75 -3.42
C ASP A 187 1.20 8.43 -1.97
N PHE A 188 0.41 7.56 -1.35
CA PHE A 188 0.33 7.39 0.10
C PHE A 188 0.78 6.02 0.60
N THR A 189 1.27 5.12 -0.25
CA THR A 189 1.72 3.79 0.19
C THR A 189 3.20 3.79 0.58
N ALA A 190 3.51 3.11 1.67
CA ALA A 190 4.87 3.02 2.19
C ALA A 190 5.09 1.75 3.01
N THR A 191 6.35 1.35 3.12
CA THR A 191 6.79 0.26 4.00
C THR A 191 7.25 0.84 5.33
N ALA A 192 6.65 0.35 6.42
CA ALA A 192 6.96 0.74 7.79
C ALA A 192 7.45 -0.46 8.61
N PHE A 193 8.30 -0.19 9.57
CA PHE A 193 8.77 -1.16 10.55
C PHE A 193 8.49 -0.68 11.97
N SER A 194 8.34 -1.61 12.90
CA SER A 194 8.26 -1.28 14.31
C SER A 194 9.57 -0.61 14.75
N ARG A 195 9.49 0.34 15.69
CA ARG A 195 10.69 1.02 16.21
C ARG A 195 11.68 0.02 16.80
N LYS A 196 11.18 -1.05 17.41
CA LYS A 196 12.01 -2.14 17.89
C LYS A 196 12.83 -2.77 16.76
N ALA A 197 12.18 -3.14 15.66
CA ALA A 197 12.88 -3.73 14.51
C ALA A 197 13.88 -2.73 13.89
N LEU A 198 13.52 -1.45 13.76
CA LEU A 198 14.43 -0.41 13.26
C LEU A 198 15.71 -0.27 14.08
N ASN A 199 15.64 -0.52 15.38
CA ASN A 199 16.77 -0.45 16.28
C ASN A 199 17.58 -1.74 16.36
N GLU A 200 16.92 -2.90 16.32
CA GLU A 200 17.53 -4.20 16.59
C GLU A 200 17.91 -4.98 15.31
N LYS A 201 17.28 -4.67 14.16
CA LYS A 201 17.40 -5.40 12.89
C LYS A 201 17.83 -4.50 11.74
N ARG A 202 18.77 -3.61 12.01
CA ARG A 202 19.21 -2.61 11.04
C ARG A 202 19.80 -3.24 9.77
N GLU A 203 20.68 -4.21 9.94
CA GLU A 203 21.35 -4.89 8.82
C GLU A 203 20.34 -5.63 7.94
N GLU A 204 19.36 -6.30 8.55
CA GLU A 204 18.28 -7.02 7.86
C GLU A 204 17.42 -6.07 7.03
N ILE A 205 17.07 -4.91 7.58
CA ILE A 205 16.28 -3.91 6.88
C ILE A 205 17.08 -3.29 5.72
N GLU A 206 18.39 -3.10 5.87
CA GLU A 206 19.27 -2.66 4.78
C GLU A 206 19.35 -3.71 3.66
N LEU A 207 19.41 -5.01 4.00
CA LEU A 207 19.33 -6.10 3.03
C LEU A 207 17.94 -6.18 2.37
N LEU A 208 16.87 -5.94 3.13
CA LEU A 208 15.50 -5.88 2.59
C LEU A 208 15.37 -4.79 1.53
N ILE A 209 15.89 -3.59 1.79
CA ILE A 209 15.89 -2.47 0.83
C ILE A 209 16.76 -2.79 -0.38
N THR A 210 17.91 -3.41 -0.17
CA THR A 210 18.80 -3.84 -1.26
C THR A 210 18.09 -4.84 -2.16
N GLY A 211 17.46 -5.86 -1.59
CA GLY A 211 16.69 -6.85 -2.34
C GLY A 211 15.47 -6.24 -3.06
N TYR A 212 14.77 -5.29 -2.42
CA TYR A 212 13.72 -4.52 -3.08
C TYR A 212 14.23 -3.82 -4.36
N ASN A 213 15.36 -3.13 -4.26
CA ASN A 213 15.97 -2.45 -5.40
C ASN A 213 16.38 -3.41 -6.51
N LEU A 214 16.92 -4.58 -6.17
CA LEU A 214 17.25 -5.63 -7.13
C LEU A 214 15.99 -6.25 -7.73
N GLY A 215 14.90 -6.38 -6.95
CA GLY A 215 13.59 -6.80 -7.44
C GLY A 215 13.02 -5.82 -8.48
N VAL A 216 13.16 -4.51 -8.24
CA VAL A 216 12.80 -3.47 -9.21
C VAL A 216 13.63 -3.59 -10.50
N ASP A 217 14.95 -3.78 -10.37
CA ASP A 217 15.82 -3.98 -11.54
C ASP A 217 15.43 -5.25 -12.29
N TYR A 218 15.12 -6.34 -11.59
CA TYR A 218 14.69 -7.60 -12.20
C TYR A 218 13.41 -7.42 -13.04
N ILE A 219 12.39 -6.76 -12.48
CA ILE A 219 11.13 -6.47 -13.19
C ILE A 219 11.39 -5.69 -14.49
N LYS A 220 12.33 -4.74 -14.48
CA LYS A 220 12.66 -3.89 -15.64
C LYS A 220 13.49 -4.61 -16.69
N MET A 221 14.35 -5.54 -16.28
CA MET A 221 15.30 -6.19 -17.18
C MET A 221 14.80 -7.51 -17.76
N HIS A 222 13.79 -8.13 -17.16
CA HIS A 222 13.27 -9.42 -17.60
C HIS A 222 11.85 -9.31 -18.15
N PRO A 223 11.54 -10.03 -19.25
CA PRO A 223 10.18 -10.10 -19.79
C PRO A 223 9.20 -10.60 -18.73
N GLN A 224 8.03 -9.99 -18.64
CA GLN A 224 7.00 -10.35 -17.65
C GLN A 224 6.68 -11.85 -17.63
N LYS A 225 6.72 -12.50 -18.79
CA LYS A 225 6.46 -13.95 -18.92
C LYS A 225 7.40 -14.82 -18.08
N GLU A 226 8.61 -14.35 -17.80
CA GLU A 226 9.59 -15.11 -16.98
C GLU A 226 9.23 -15.13 -15.50
N TRP A 227 8.41 -14.20 -15.03
CA TRP A 227 8.01 -14.04 -13.64
C TRP A 227 6.49 -13.88 -13.45
N GLU A 228 5.69 -14.17 -14.46
CA GLU A 228 4.22 -14.05 -14.39
C GLU A 228 3.61 -14.93 -13.28
N GLN A 229 4.26 -16.04 -12.92
CA GLN A 229 3.85 -16.88 -11.81
C GLN A 229 3.76 -16.10 -10.48
N VAL A 230 4.63 -15.12 -10.28
CA VAL A 230 4.59 -14.24 -9.09
C VAL A 230 3.32 -13.40 -9.07
N LEU A 231 2.84 -12.94 -10.21
CA LEU A 231 1.55 -12.23 -10.31
C LEU A 231 0.39 -13.12 -9.92
N ILE A 232 0.41 -14.39 -10.35
CA ILE A 232 -0.63 -15.38 -9.99
C ILE A 232 -0.62 -15.61 -8.47
N GLU A 233 0.54 -15.75 -7.87
CA GLU A 233 0.70 -15.92 -6.41
C GLU A 233 0.19 -14.71 -5.60
N ILE A 234 0.28 -13.50 -6.15
CA ILE A 234 -0.29 -12.28 -5.54
C ILE A 234 -1.82 -12.25 -5.70
N GLY A 235 -2.39 -13.01 -6.64
CA GLY A 235 -3.84 -13.08 -6.87
C GLY A 235 -4.30 -12.53 -8.22
N VAL A 236 -3.38 -12.26 -9.16
CA VAL A 236 -3.75 -11.94 -10.54
C VAL A 236 -4.25 -13.21 -11.20
N PRO A 237 -5.49 -13.23 -11.75
CA PRO A 237 -5.95 -14.37 -12.54
C PRO A 237 -5.03 -14.64 -13.74
N GLU A 238 -4.78 -15.91 -14.05
CA GLU A 238 -3.85 -16.31 -15.10
C GLU A 238 -4.16 -15.62 -16.45
N ASN A 239 -5.43 -15.52 -16.81
CA ASN A 239 -5.87 -14.88 -18.05
C ASN A 239 -5.73 -13.33 -18.03
N LEU A 240 -5.37 -12.74 -16.89
CA LEU A 240 -5.17 -11.29 -16.74
C LEU A 240 -3.70 -10.90 -16.55
N THR A 241 -2.78 -11.84 -16.42
CA THR A 241 -1.35 -11.53 -16.17
C THR A 241 -0.76 -10.58 -17.20
N GLY A 242 -1.12 -10.75 -18.48
CA GLY A 242 -0.68 -9.86 -19.57
C GLY A 242 -1.49 -8.57 -19.72
N LEU A 243 -2.54 -8.36 -18.94
CA LEU A 243 -3.46 -7.22 -19.04
C LEU A 243 -3.43 -6.31 -17.81
N VAL A 244 -2.91 -6.79 -16.68
CA VAL A 244 -2.82 -6.00 -15.46
C VAL A 244 -1.85 -4.84 -15.65
N ALA A 245 -2.27 -3.65 -15.23
CA ALA A 245 -1.43 -2.46 -15.29
C ALA A 245 -0.42 -2.47 -14.13
N LEU A 246 0.84 -2.64 -14.45
CA LEU A 246 1.91 -2.60 -13.46
C LEU A 246 2.26 -1.16 -13.08
N PRO A 247 2.47 -0.87 -11.79
CA PRO A 247 3.08 0.38 -11.37
C PRO A 247 4.44 0.62 -12.05
N ASN A 248 4.81 1.88 -12.24
CA ASN A 248 6.16 2.23 -12.67
C ASN A 248 7.11 2.16 -11.47
N TYR A 249 7.54 0.95 -11.13
CA TYR A 249 8.38 0.71 -9.96
C TYR A 249 9.67 1.50 -9.99
N GLN A 250 9.95 2.16 -8.87
CA GLN A 250 11.18 2.92 -8.64
C GLN A 250 12.01 2.25 -7.54
N LYS A 251 13.33 2.41 -7.63
CA LYS A 251 14.21 2.07 -6.49
C LYS A 251 13.76 2.81 -5.24
N ALA A 252 14.06 2.26 -4.09
CA ALA A 252 13.61 2.77 -2.81
C ALA A 252 13.85 4.28 -2.67
N LYS A 253 12.79 4.99 -2.35
CA LYS A 253 12.78 6.45 -2.09
C LYS A 253 12.21 6.70 -0.71
N ARG A 254 12.57 7.83 -0.13
CA ARG A 254 11.96 8.29 1.13
C ARG A 254 10.48 8.57 0.95
N PRO A 255 9.67 8.27 1.97
CA PRO A 255 8.31 8.78 2.06
C PRO A 255 8.28 10.31 2.02
N SER A 256 7.18 10.87 1.53
CA SER A 256 7.00 12.33 1.45
C SER A 256 6.47 12.87 2.78
N ALA A 257 7.23 13.75 3.42
CA ALA A 257 6.79 14.46 4.62
C ALA A 257 5.51 15.30 4.32
N GLU A 258 5.46 15.97 3.18
CA GLU A 258 4.28 16.74 2.75
C GLU A 258 3.03 15.84 2.62
N ALA A 259 3.18 14.64 2.06
CA ALA A 259 2.06 13.71 1.91
C ALA A 259 1.59 13.17 3.27
N ILE A 260 2.51 12.93 4.20
CA ILE A 260 2.20 12.55 5.59
C ILE A 260 1.46 13.69 6.29
N ASP A 261 1.91 14.92 6.15
CA ASP A 261 1.24 16.11 6.71
C ASP A 261 -0.19 16.26 6.19
N LYS A 262 -0.42 16.02 4.90
CA LYS A 262 -1.78 15.99 4.32
C LYS A 262 -2.67 14.91 4.97
N ALA A 263 -2.13 13.73 5.20
CA ALA A 263 -2.85 12.66 5.89
C ALA A 263 -3.18 13.01 7.34
N ILE A 264 -2.23 13.60 8.09
CA ILE A 264 -2.42 14.07 9.46
C ILE A 264 -3.51 15.14 9.51
N HIS A 265 -3.44 16.14 8.63
CA HIS A 265 -4.40 17.23 8.56
C HIS A 265 -5.81 16.70 8.31
N TRP A 266 -5.97 15.84 7.30
CA TRP A 266 -7.24 15.21 6.98
C TRP A 266 -7.81 14.38 8.16
N LEU A 267 -6.99 13.59 8.84
CA LEU A 267 -7.43 12.81 10.00
C LEU A 267 -7.89 13.70 11.15
N LYS A 268 -7.22 14.84 11.37
CA LYS A 268 -7.61 15.83 12.38
C LYS A 268 -8.93 16.53 12.01
N GLU A 269 -9.07 16.99 10.78
CA GLU A 269 -10.29 17.65 10.30
C GLU A 269 -11.51 16.74 10.41
N ASN A 270 -11.33 15.44 10.19
CA ASN A 270 -12.39 14.44 10.32
C ASN A 270 -12.53 13.87 11.74
N HIS A 271 -11.86 14.46 12.74
CA HIS A 271 -11.88 14.04 14.15
C HIS A 271 -11.51 12.56 14.36
N ARG A 272 -10.66 12.00 13.49
CA ARG A 272 -10.20 10.61 13.56
C ARG A 272 -9.04 10.43 14.53
N ILE A 273 -8.26 11.48 14.76
CA ILE A 273 -7.14 11.50 15.71
C ILE A 273 -7.22 12.76 16.59
N PRO A 274 -6.54 12.76 17.76
CA PRO A 274 -6.52 13.94 18.62
C PRO A 274 -5.95 15.17 17.91
N GLN A 275 -6.56 16.35 18.14
CA GLN A 275 -6.05 17.63 17.59
C GLN A 275 -4.62 17.94 18.06
N THR A 276 -4.27 17.48 19.26
CA THR A 276 -2.94 17.64 19.86
C THR A 276 -1.88 16.70 19.32
N TYR A 277 -2.27 15.75 18.44
CA TYR A 277 -1.31 14.80 17.87
C TYR A 277 -0.23 15.57 17.09
N SER A 278 1.01 15.18 17.35
CA SER A 278 2.18 15.58 16.58
C SER A 278 2.93 14.31 16.21
N GLU A 279 3.34 14.20 14.97
CA GLU A 279 4.08 13.03 14.50
C GLU A 279 5.39 12.87 15.30
N LYS A 280 5.77 11.61 15.54
CA LYS A 280 7.02 11.26 16.21
C LYS A 280 7.82 10.34 15.32
N ASN A 281 8.81 10.90 14.65
CA ASN A 281 9.80 10.14 13.87
C ASN A 281 9.17 9.13 12.88
N LEU A 282 8.09 9.51 12.20
CA LEU A 282 7.42 8.65 11.24
C LEU A 282 8.31 8.29 10.04
N ILE A 283 9.22 9.17 9.62
CA ILE A 283 10.16 8.87 8.54
C ILE A 283 11.51 8.53 9.16
N ASP A 284 11.97 7.29 8.95
CA ASP A 284 13.35 6.95 9.26
C ASP A 284 14.26 7.37 8.09
N THR A 285 15.02 8.43 8.31
CA THR A 285 15.88 9.02 7.26
C THR A 285 17.25 8.33 7.15
N THR A 286 17.54 7.36 8.00
CA THR A 286 18.86 6.74 8.09
C THR A 286 19.11 5.65 7.04
N PHE A 287 18.02 5.02 6.52
CA PHE A 287 18.14 3.94 5.54
C PHE A 287 18.32 4.43 4.10
N ILE A 288 17.71 5.57 3.74
CA ILE A 288 17.80 6.16 2.40
C ILE A 288 18.33 7.59 2.54
N PRO A 289 19.66 7.82 2.43
CA PRO A 289 20.24 9.14 2.56
C PRO A 289 19.81 10.08 1.43
N THR A 290 19.68 11.38 1.71
CA THR A 290 19.51 12.39 0.65
C THR A 290 20.82 12.60 -0.11
N VAL A 291 20.74 13.01 -1.38
CA VAL A 291 21.91 13.32 -2.22
C VAL A 291 22.86 14.33 -1.54
N SER A 292 22.33 15.27 -0.75
CA SER A 292 23.10 16.26 0.02
C SER A 292 23.92 15.63 1.17
N THR A 293 23.56 14.45 1.65
CA THR A 293 24.29 13.74 2.71
C THR A 293 25.50 13.00 2.14
N ILE A 294 25.43 12.55 0.88
CA ILE A 294 26.50 11.82 0.19
C ILE A 294 27.69 12.74 -0.11
N ILE A 295 27.46 14.04 -0.30
CA ILE A 295 28.51 15.03 -0.59
C ILE A 295 29.34 15.37 0.67
N LYS A 296 28.84 15.08 1.88
CA LYS A 296 29.56 15.36 3.14
C LYS A 296 30.51 14.23 3.58
N ILE A 297 30.51 13.07 2.88
CA ILE A 297 31.33 11.89 3.23
C ILE A 297 32.51 11.73 2.24
N LYS A 298 32.69 12.64 1.29
CA LYS A 298 33.90 12.80 0.47
C LYS A 298 34.65 14.02 0.96
#